data_9ba2381faa962850d5ef678c06164801
#
_entry.id   9ba2381faa962850d5ef678c06164801
#
_cell.length_a   1.000
_cell.length_b   1.000
_cell.length_c   1.000
_cell.angle_alpha   90.00
_cell.angle_beta   90.00
_cell.angle_gamma   90.00
#
_symmetry.space_group_name_H-M   'P 1'
#
loop_
_entity.id
_entity.type
_entity.pdbx_description
1 polymer ?
#
loop_
_entity_poly.entity_id
_entity_poly.type
_entity_poly.pdbx_seq_one_letter_code
_entity_poly.pdbx_strand_id
1 'polypeptide(L)'
;MDIYFNQKITYILDGTEQILEPHFTFQGFRYIKITGDAVTINDNDLTAIALYSDMKPTGKFSTSDPLMNQLQQNIQWGQKGNFLDVPTDCPQRDERLGWTGDAQAFFNTAAYNMNVNNFFSKWMKDVATDQLESGAVPHVVPNVLGENASGSAG
;
A
#
# COMPACT_ATOMS: atom_id res chain seq x y z
N MET A 1 -19.14 -10.05 -11.06
CA MET A 1 -19.43 -8.85 -10.26
C MET A 1 -18.36 -7.83 -10.61
N ASP A 2 -18.68 -6.91 -11.49
CA ASP A 2 -17.73 -5.88 -11.91
C ASP A 2 -17.58 -4.89 -10.76
N ILE A 3 -16.48 -4.98 -10.03
CA ILE A 3 -16.13 -4.03 -8.99
C ILE A 3 -15.56 -2.80 -9.69
N TYR A 4 -16.39 -1.78 -9.88
CA TYR A 4 -15.96 -0.50 -10.42
C TYR A 4 -15.24 0.29 -9.32
N PHE A 5 -13.92 0.32 -9.37
CA PHE A 5 -13.13 1.21 -8.52
C PHE A 5 -13.21 2.63 -9.07
N ASN A 6 -13.83 3.52 -8.30
CA ASN A 6 -13.88 4.92 -8.68
C ASN A 6 -12.71 5.69 -8.09
N GLN A 7 -11.51 5.46 -8.63
CA GLN A 7 -10.31 6.25 -8.31
C GLN A 7 -10.38 7.60 -9.02
N LYS A 8 -11.33 8.43 -8.63
CA LYS A 8 -11.56 9.74 -9.23
C LYS A 8 -11.37 10.85 -8.21
N ILE A 9 -10.50 11.80 -8.56
CA ILE A 9 -10.30 13.03 -7.80
C ILE A 9 -10.83 14.18 -8.65
N THR A 10 -11.59 15.09 -8.07
CA THR A 10 -12.14 16.25 -8.75
C THR A 10 -11.68 17.52 -8.04
N TYR A 11 -11.10 18.44 -8.80
CA TYR A 11 -10.74 19.77 -8.34
C TYR A 11 -11.59 20.81 -9.03
N ILE A 12 -11.99 21.82 -8.27
CA ILE A 12 -12.65 23.03 -8.80
C ILE A 12 -11.62 24.14 -8.73
N LEU A 13 -11.21 24.64 -9.91
CA LEU A 13 -10.16 25.63 -10.03
C LEU A 13 -10.74 27.03 -9.92
N ASP A 14 -9.99 27.97 -9.36
CA ASP A 14 -10.33 29.37 -9.21
C ASP A 14 -9.73 30.29 -10.30
N GLY A 15 -9.03 29.69 -11.26
CA GLY A 15 -8.40 30.42 -12.37
C GLY A 15 -6.99 30.95 -12.07
N THR A 16 -6.44 30.61 -10.88
CA THR A 16 -5.03 30.93 -10.53
C THR A 16 -4.13 29.71 -10.73
N GLU A 17 -2.82 29.93 -10.77
CA GLU A 17 -1.84 28.83 -10.75
C GLU A 17 -1.85 28.14 -9.38
N GLN A 18 -2.03 26.82 -9.37
CA GLN A 18 -2.16 26.04 -8.15
C GLN A 18 -1.40 24.71 -8.25
N ILE A 19 -0.89 24.24 -7.12
CA ILE A 19 -0.42 22.86 -6.96
C ILE A 19 -1.58 22.06 -6.37
N LEU A 20 -2.03 21.05 -7.10
CA LEU A 20 -3.14 20.20 -6.72
C LEU A 20 -2.58 18.88 -6.17
N GLU A 21 -2.70 18.68 -4.87
CA GLU A 21 -2.25 17.49 -4.17
C GLU A 21 -3.41 16.93 -3.33
N PRO A 22 -3.79 15.64 -3.52
CA PRO A 22 -4.80 15.03 -2.66
C PRO A 22 -4.20 14.72 -1.28
N HIS A 23 -4.89 15.09 -0.20
CA HIS A 23 -4.48 14.80 1.16
C HIS A 23 -5.36 13.70 1.77
N PHE A 24 -4.79 12.90 2.69
CA PHE A 24 -5.46 11.82 3.42
C PHE A 24 -6.06 10.72 2.55
N THR A 25 -5.54 10.59 1.33
CA THR A 25 -5.88 9.51 0.41
C THR A 25 -4.67 9.16 -0.44
N PHE A 26 -4.65 7.95 -0.98
CA PHE A 26 -3.65 7.52 -1.96
C PHE A 26 -4.29 6.56 -2.96
N GLN A 27 -3.66 6.45 -4.12
CA GLN A 27 -4.16 5.68 -5.24
C GLN A 27 -3.05 4.75 -5.76
N GLY A 28 -3.39 3.48 -6.00
CA GLY A 28 -2.55 2.60 -6.78
C GLY A 28 -2.97 2.69 -8.25
N PHE A 29 -2.08 3.07 -9.16
CA PHE A 29 -2.41 3.27 -10.57
C PHE A 29 -1.26 2.92 -11.50
N ARG A 30 -1.61 2.64 -12.73
CA ARG A 30 -0.66 2.48 -13.84
C ARG A 30 -0.80 3.60 -14.87
N TYR A 31 -2.00 4.15 -14.99
CA TYR A 31 -2.33 5.21 -15.93
C TYR A 31 -3.14 6.29 -15.24
N ILE A 32 -2.95 7.53 -15.64
CA ILE A 32 -3.72 8.69 -15.19
C ILE A 32 -4.48 9.23 -16.40
N LYS A 33 -5.78 9.48 -16.23
CA LYS A 33 -6.59 10.19 -17.21
C LYS A 33 -7.02 11.53 -16.61
N ILE A 34 -6.65 12.61 -17.24
CA ILE A 34 -7.05 13.96 -16.85
C ILE A 34 -8.09 14.46 -17.83
N THR A 35 -9.15 15.06 -17.32
CA THR A 35 -10.22 15.66 -18.11
C THR A 35 -10.61 16.99 -17.47
N GLY A 36 -10.87 18.00 -18.28
CA GLY A 36 -11.31 19.33 -17.82
C GLY A 36 -11.52 20.26 -18.99
N ASP A 37 -12.23 21.34 -18.77
CA ASP A 37 -12.45 22.38 -19.77
C ASP A 37 -11.22 23.30 -19.82
N ALA A 38 -10.68 23.51 -21.04
CA ALA A 38 -9.56 24.41 -21.30
C ALA A 38 -8.26 24.13 -20.51
N VAL A 39 -8.01 22.86 -20.13
CA VAL A 39 -6.79 22.47 -19.44
C VAL A 39 -5.79 21.91 -20.43
N THR A 40 -4.62 22.53 -20.53
CA THR A 40 -3.46 21.98 -21.23
C THR A 40 -2.46 21.51 -20.19
N ILE A 41 -2.13 20.22 -20.20
CA ILE A 41 -1.19 19.59 -19.25
C ILE A 41 -0.04 18.99 -20.05
N ASN A 42 1.17 19.25 -19.61
CA ASN A 42 2.38 18.64 -20.12
C ASN A 42 2.88 17.59 -19.12
N ASP A 43 3.73 16.69 -19.59
CA ASP A 43 4.29 15.63 -18.73
C ASP A 43 5.02 16.17 -17.48
N ASN A 44 5.62 17.37 -17.59
CA ASN A 44 6.33 18.01 -16.49
C ASN A 44 5.40 18.63 -15.42
N ASP A 45 4.11 18.75 -15.70
CA ASP A 45 3.12 19.27 -14.76
C ASP A 45 2.60 18.18 -13.80
N LEU A 46 3.04 16.94 -13.99
CA LEU A 46 2.63 15.79 -13.21
C LEU A 46 3.80 15.20 -12.43
N THR A 47 3.60 15.02 -11.13
CA THR A 47 4.56 14.35 -10.26
C THR A 47 3.88 13.19 -9.54
N ALA A 48 4.37 11.97 -9.74
CA ALA A 48 3.94 10.82 -8.97
C ALA A 48 4.73 10.75 -7.66
N ILE A 49 4.02 10.77 -6.54
CA ILE A 49 4.60 10.69 -5.20
C ILE A 49 4.35 9.28 -4.64
N ALA A 50 5.42 8.54 -4.36
CA ALA A 50 5.32 7.25 -3.71
C ALA A 50 5.21 7.43 -2.19
N LEU A 51 4.10 6.94 -1.61
CA LEU A 51 3.86 6.97 -0.17
C LEU A 51 4.11 5.58 0.42
N TYR A 52 4.92 5.51 1.46
CA TYR A 52 5.17 4.27 2.22
C TYR A 52 5.76 4.60 3.60
N SER A 53 5.64 3.66 4.53
CA SER A 53 6.26 3.79 5.85
C SER A 53 7.79 3.85 5.73
N ASP A 54 8.44 4.69 6.52
CA ASP A 54 9.90 4.85 6.46
C ASP A 54 10.61 3.57 6.93
N MET A 55 11.12 2.83 5.98
CA MET A 55 11.87 1.58 6.19
C MET A 55 13.15 1.62 5.38
N LYS A 56 14.28 1.57 6.08
CA LYS A 56 15.60 1.58 5.41
C LYS A 56 15.89 0.21 4.78
N PRO A 57 16.45 0.16 3.56
CA PRO A 57 16.93 -1.09 2.97
C PRO A 57 17.93 -1.81 3.90
N THR A 58 17.79 -3.13 4.05
CA THR A 58 18.67 -3.96 4.87
C THR A 58 19.85 -4.53 4.10
N GLY A 59 19.73 -4.57 2.76
CA GLY A 59 20.77 -5.12 1.91
C GLY A 59 20.70 -4.61 0.47
N LYS A 60 21.66 -5.05 -0.31
CA LYS A 60 21.71 -4.82 -1.75
C LYS A 60 21.83 -6.16 -2.46
N PHE A 61 21.07 -6.35 -3.51
CA PHE A 61 21.10 -7.52 -4.36
C PHE A 61 21.41 -7.11 -5.80
N SER A 62 22.35 -7.81 -6.42
CA SER A 62 22.71 -7.60 -7.82
C SER A 62 23.27 -8.89 -8.41
N THR A 63 22.86 -9.20 -9.62
CA THR A 63 23.35 -10.35 -10.39
C THR A 63 23.73 -9.93 -11.80
N SER A 64 24.37 -10.83 -12.55
CA SER A 64 24.62 -10.65 -13.99
C SER A 64 23.35 -10.82 -14.84
N ASP A 65 22.26 -11.37 -14.30
CA ASP A 65 21.00 -11.54 -14.99
C ASP A 65 20.10 -10.30 -14.77
N PRO A 66 19.79 -9.53 -15.84
CA PRO A 66 18.95 -8.34 -15.73
C PRO A 66 17.50 -8.65 -15.31
N LEU A 67 16.95 -9.83 -15.63
CA LEU A 67 15.61 -10.21 -15.23
C LEU A 67 15.51 -10.45 -13.72
N MET A 68 16.53 -11.05 -13.11
CA MET A 68 16.61 -11.22 -11.66
C MET A 68 16.72 -9.87 -10.93
N ASN A 69 17.51 -8.95 -11.48
CA ASN A 69 17.62 -7.61 -10.93
C ASN A 69 16.27 -6.84 -11.03
N GLN A 70 15.58 -6.99 -12.16
CA GLN A 70 14.23 -6.40 -12.34
C GLN A 70 13.22 -7.01 -11.38
N LEU A 71 13.24 -8.33 -11.17
CA LEU A 71 12.38 -9.00 -10.19
C LEU A 71 12.59 -8.43 -8.78
N GLN A 72 13.84 -8.27 -8.35
CA GLN A 72 14.16 -7.69 -7.05
C GLN A 72 13.63 -6.25 -6.90
N GLN A 73 13.75 -5.43 -7.94
CA GLN A 73 13.17 -4.09 -7.95
C GLN A 73 11.64 -4.14 -7.83
N ASN A 74 10.99 -5.02 -8.56
CA ASN A 74 9.54 -5.18 -8.51
C ASN A 74 9.06 -5.59 -7.11
N ILE A 75 9.79 -6.51 -6.45
CA ILE A 75 9.50 -6.92 -5.07
C ILE A 75 9.62 -5.74 -4.10
N GLN A 76 10.68 -4.95 -4.21
CA GLN A 76 10.87 -3.76 -3.36
C GLN A 76 9.79 -2.70 -3.58
N TRP A 77 9.39 -2.46 -4.82
CA TRP A 77 8.30 -1.54 -5.13
C TRP A 77 6.93 -2.07 -4.67
N GLY A 78 6.69 -3.38 -4.82
CA GLY A 78 5.50 -4.03 -4.29
C GLY A 78 5.40 -3.88 -2.76
N GLN A 79 6.51 -4.09 -2.05
CA GLN A 79 6.58 -3.89 -0.60
C GLN A 79 6.29 -2.43 -0.21
N LYS A 80 6.89 -1.46 -0.88
CA LYS A 80 6.63 -0.04 -0.63
C LYS A 80 5.16 0.32 -0.85
N GLY A 81 4.58 -0.13 -1.96
CA GLY A 81 3.18 0.16 -2.30
C GLY A 81 2.16 -0.42 -1.33
N ASN A 82 2.53 -1.49 -0.60
CA ASN A 82 1.66 -2.18 0.35
C ASN A 82 1.96 -1.86 1.82
N PHE A 83 3.14 -1.31 2.14
CA PHE A 83 3.53 -1.03 3.51
C PHE A 83 3.40 0.45 3.83
N LEU A 84 2.17 0.90 3.97
CA LEU A 84 1.79 2.23 4.43
C LEU A 84 0.90 2.09 5.66
N ASP A 85 1.48 2.32 6.83
CA ASP A 85 0.87 2.17 8.17
C ASP A 85 0.51 0.73 8.56
N VAL A 86 -0.11 -0.03 7.68
CA VAL A 86 -0.43 -1.46 7.83
C VAL A 86 0.05 -2.25 6.61
N PRO A 87 0.32 -3.57 6.74
CA PRO A 87 0.74 -4.40 5.61
C PRO A 87 -0.49 -4.80 4.78
N THR A 88 -0.81 -4.03 3.74
CA THR A 88 -1.94 -4.34 2.85
C THR A 88 -1.57 -5.41 1.83
N ASP A 89 -2.57 -6.16 1.34
CA ASP A 89 -2.43 -7.15 0.29
C ASP A 89 -2.26 -6.51 -1.10
N CYS A 90 -2.89 -5.35 -1.30
CA CYS A 90 -2.86 -4.64 -2.59
C CYS A 90 -3.10 -3.14 -2.41
N PRO A 91 -2.45 -2.26 -3.24
CA PRO A 91 -2.60 -0.82 -3.10
C PRO A 91 -3.70 -0.21 -3.97
N GLN A 92 -4.26 -0.97 -4.95
CA GLN A 92 -5.01 -0.41 -6.08
C GLN A 92 -6.51 -0.72 -6.10
N ARG A 93 -7.04 -1.47 -5.13
CA ARG A 93 -8.47 -1.85 -5.08
C ARG A 93 -9.01 -1.83 -3.66
N ASP A 94 -10.31 -1.99 -3.49
CA ASP A 94 -10.99 -1.89 -2.18
C ASP A 94 -10.72 -3.07 -1.23
N GLU A 95 -9.97 -4.07 -1.65
CA GLU A 95 -9.50 -5.17 -0.82
C GLU A 95 -8.31 -4.79 0.07
N ARG A 96 -7.67 -3.66 -0.16
CA ARG A 96 -6.47 -3.13 0.51
C ARG A 96 -6.62 -2.96 2.02
N LEU A 97 -6.61 -4.09 2.72
CA LEU A 97 -6.67 -4.19 4.18
C LEU A 97 -5.41 -4.87 4.72
N GLY A 98 -5.20 -4.78 6.02
CA GLY A 98 -4.08 -5.45 6.71
C GLY A 98 -4.34 -6.94 6.91
N TRP A 99 -4.27 -7.73 5.85
CA TRP A 99 -4.51 -9.18 5.88
C TRP A 99 -3.42 -9.90 6.65
N THR A 100 -3.81 -10.61 7.70
CA THR A 100 -2.88 -11.28 8.61
C THR A 100 -2.17 -12.46 7.96
N GLY A 101 -2.86 -13.22 7.12
CA GLY A 101 -2.26 -14.33 6.35
C GLY A 101 -1.22 -13.85 5.35
N ASP A 102 -1.50 -12.79 4.59
CA ASP A 102 -0.56 -12.18 3.65
C ASP A 102 0.68 -11.63 4.35
N ALA A 103 0.48 -10.93 5.46
CA ALA A 103 1.57 -10.43 6.29
C ALA A 103 2.46 -11.56 6.81
N GLN A 104 1.88 -12.67 7.29
CA GLN A 104 2.60 -13.83 7.76
C GLN A 104 3.46 -14.45 6.65
N ALA A 105 2.88 -14.64 5.47
CA ALA A 105 3.59 -15.24 4.34
C ALA A 105 4.74 -14.37 3.84
N PHE A 106 4.58 -13.05 3.85
CA PHE A 106 5.56 -12.11 3.29
C PHE A 106 6.57 -11.58 4.31
N PHE A 107 6.33 -11.73 5.61
CA PHE A 107 7.14 -11.13 6.69
C PHE A 107 8.65 -11.34 6.53
N ASN A 108 9.09 -12.58 6.31
CA ASN A 108 10.51 -12.89 6.16
C ASN A 108 11.11 -12.19 4.93
N THR A 109 10.42 -12.19 3.80
CA THR A 109 10.84 -11.49 2.59
C THR A 109 10.95 -9.99 2.84
N ALA A 110 9.96 -9.42 3.53
CA ALA A 110 9.96 -8.02 3.89
C ALA A 110 11.18 -7.63 4.74
N ALA A 111 11.53 -8.48 5.72
CA ALA A 111 12.67 -8.26 6.63
C ALA A 111 14.03 -8.35 5.89
N TYR A 112 14.14 -9.20 4.87
CA TYR A 112 15.34 -9.26 4.03
C TYR A 112 15.52 -8.01 3.17
N ASN A 113 14.42 -7.42 2.72
CA ASN A 113 14.47 -6.24 1.86
C ASN A 113 14.67 -4.94 2.64
N MET A 114 13.97 -4.79 3.77
CA MET A 114 13.90 -3.53 4.53
C MET A 114 13.87 -3.77 6.03
N ASN A 115 14.33 -2.80 6.81
CA ASN A 115 14.19 -2.82 8.26
C ASN A 115 12.74 -2.58 8.65
N VAL A 116 11.98 -3.64 8.78
CA VAL A 116 10.55 -3.64 9.10
C VAL A 116 10.25 -3.68 10.60
N ASN A 117 11.27 -3.59 11.45
CA ASN A 117 11.10 -3.76 12.90
C ASN A 117 10.06 -2.81 13.50
N ASN A 118 10.19 -1.51 13.24
CA ASN A 118 9.24 -0.53 13.79
C ASN A 118 7.85 -0.69 13.18
N PHE A 119 7.78 -0.97 11.88
CA PHE A 119 6.54 -1.18 11.17
C PHE A 119 5.73 -2.35 11.76
N PHE A 120 6.33 -3.53 11.86
CA PHE A 120 5.65 -4.68 12.44
C PHE A 120 5.49 -4.58 13.95
N SER A 121 6.40 -3.93 14.69
CA SER A 121 6.20 -3.69 16.11
C SER A 121 4.98 -2.82 16.41
N LYS A 122 4.67 -1.85 15.54
CA LYS A 122 3.43 -1.07 15.62
C LYS A 122 2.24 -1.96 15.28
N TRP A 123 2.26 -2.61 14.13
CA TRP A 123 1.13 -3.40 13.66
C TRP A 123 0.80 -4.60 14.57
N MET A 124 1.79 -5.26 15.18
CA MET A 124 1.56 -6.33 16.15
C MET A 124 0.85 -5.85 17.42
N LYS A 125 0.97 -4.57 17.79
CA LYS A 125 0.15 -4.00 18.86
C LYS A 125 -1.30 -3.86 18.44
N ASP A 126 -1.53 -3.47 17.19
CA ASP A 126 -2.89 -3.40 16.64
C ASP A 126 -3.50 -4.81 16.58
N VAL A 127 -2.74 -5.84 16.15
CA VAL A 127 -3.14 -7.25 16.16
C VAL A 127 -3.52 -7.70 17.58
N ALA A 128 -2.71 -7.38 18.59
CA ALA A 128 -2.99 -7.74 19.98
C ALA A 128 -4.25 -7.02 20.53
N THR A 129 -4.52 -5.79 20.06
CA THR A 129 -5.70 -5.02 20.44
C THR A 129 -6.98 -5.60 19.81
N ASP A 130 -6.88 -6.05 18.57
CA ASP A 130 -8.01 -6.59 17.79
C ASP A 130 -8.24 -8.10 18.01
N GLN A 131 -7.37 -8.76 18.77
CA GLN A 131 -7.52 -10.18 19.09
C GLN A 131 -8.85 -10.43 19.81
N LEU A 132 -9.60 -11.42 19.36
CA LEU A 132 -10.91 -11.75 19.92
C LEU A 132 -10.77 -12.36 21.34
N GLU A 133 -11.83 -12.29 22.14
CA GLU A 133 -11.87 -12.92 23.47
C GLU A 133 -11.57 -14.42 23.43
N SER A 134 -11.88 -15.09 22.33
CA SER A 134 -11.54 -16.49 22.08
C SER A 134 -10.04 -16.75 21.88
N GLY A 135 -9.23 -15.70 21.74
CA GLY A 135 -7.84 -15.77 21.36
C GLY A 135 -7.59 -15.81 19.85
N ALA A 136 -8.65 -15.88 19.03
CA ALA A 136 -8.50 -15.90 17.58
C ALA A 136 -8.01 -14.54 17.03
N VAL A 137 -7.18 -14.60 16.00
CA VAL A 137 -6.70 -13.41 15.29
C VAL A 137 -7.65 -13.11 14.13
N PRO A 138 -8.10 -11.86 13.95
CA PRO A 138 -8.92 -11.47 12.82
C PRO A 138 -8.21 -11.70 11.47
N HIS A 139 -8.98 -11.87 10.39
CA HIS A 139 -8.42 -11.98 9.05
C HIS A 139 -7.70 -10.70 8.63
N VAL A 140 -8.20 -9.55 9.08
CA VAL A 140 -7.62 -8.23 8.78
C VAL A 140 -7.44 -7.43 10.07
N VAL A 141 -6.40 -6.60 10.12
CA VAL A 141 -6.13 -5.68 11.23
C VAL A 141 -5.80 -4.30 10.64
N PRO A 142 -6.58 -3.25 10.99
CA PRO A 142 -7.72 -3.22 11.93
C PRO A 142 -8.90 -4.11 11.50
N ASN A 143 -9.62 -4.66 12.50
CA ASN A 143 -10.74 -5.59 12.27
C ASN A 143 -12.01 -4.87 11.80
N VAL A 144 -12.07 -4.58 10.49
CA VAL A 144 -13.21 -3.92 9.84
C VAL A 144 -14.25 -4.91 9.31
N LEU A 145 -13.99 -6.21 9.36
CA LEU A 145 -14.90 -7.26 8.86
C LEU A 145 -15.82 -7.82 9.96
N GLY A 146 -15.57 -7.47 11.23
CA GLY A 146 -16.40 -7.87 12.36
C GLY A 146 -15.98 -9.21 13.00
N GLU A 147 -16.64 -9.55 14.11
CA GLU A 147 -16.25 -10.68 14.99
C GLU A 147 -16.28 -12.07 14.32
N ASN A 148 -17.15 -12.25 13.30
CA ASN A 148 -17.26 -13.52 12.61
C ASN A 148 -16.17 -13.75 11.55
N ALA A 149 -15.32 -12.75 11.32
CA ALA A 149 -14.22 -12.81 10.36
C ALA A 149 -12.88 -13.11 11.06
N SER A 150 -12.87 -14.05 11.99
CA SER A 150 -11.64 -14.55 12.58
C SER A 150 -11.02 -15.63 11.68
N GLY A 151 -9.75 -15.46 11.36
CA GLY A 151 -8.98 -16.42 10.61
C GLY A 151 -8.22 -17.36 11.51
N SER A 152 -7.96 -18.52 10.99
CA SER A 152 -6.87 -19.37 11.43
C SER A 152 -5.58 -18.93 10.72
N ALA A 153 -5.11 -17.72 10.97
CA ALA A 153 -3.78 -17.35 10.51
C ALA A 153 -2.75 -18.03 11.42
N GLY A 154 -2.30 -19.20 11.07
CA GLY A 154 -1.23 -19.87 11.81
C GLY A 154 -1.39 -21.30 11.92
#